data_9d4f2aab55d01a241fd0c8006e1a15ee
#
_entry.id   9d4f2aab55d01a241fd0c8006e1a15ee
#
_cell.length_a   1.000
_cell.length_b   1.000
_cell.length_c   1.000
_cell.angle_alpha   90.00
_cell.angle_beta   90.00
_cell.angle_gamma   90.00
#
_symmetry.space_group_name_H-M   'P 1'
#
loop_
_entity.id
_entity.type
_entity.pdbx_description
1 polymer ?
#
loop_
_entity_poly.entity_id
_entity_poly.type
_entity_poly.pdbx_seq_one_letter_code
_entity_poly.pdbx_strand_id
1 'polypeptide(L)'
;HADEMVQMAMGMMGLFIVHPRDPEFMPVDRDFAFLLAAYDIDPGTYIPRVAEMTDFNLWTFNSRIFPDIDPLVAAKGDRVRVRVGNLTMTNHPVHMHGYDFEVTCTDGGWVRPEARWPEVTIDIPVGAMRAYEFDAVHEGDWALHCHKSHHTMNAMGHELPTVIGADKRRLTEMVRRQQPGYMPMGTAGMADMGEMSMEIPENTIPMMTGWGPHGPLEMGGMFTVMKVREGIEAGDYSDPGWYENPPGTQAYEWTGELPDHASNTSPKTLLTPRGGVRQG
;
A
#
# COMPACT_ATOMS: atom_id res chain seq x y z
N HIS A 1 22.18 4.56 17.26
CA HIS A 1 23.13 4.78 16.15
C HIS A 1 24.33 5.59 16.63
N ALA A 2 25.54 5.25 16.16
CA ALA A 2 26.74 6.07 16.37
C ALA A 2 26.84 7.21 15.35
N ASP A 3 26.34 6.96 14.15
CA ASP A 3 26.13 7.92 13.07
C ASP A 3 24.76 7.65 12.48
N GLU A 4 23.77 8.42 12.87
CA GLU A 4 22.37 8.16 12.54
C GLU A 4 22.11 8.22 11.03
N MET A 5 22.59 9.28 10.38
CA MET A 5 22.36 9.50 8.96
C MET A 5 22.88 8.34 8.11
N VAL A 6 24.16 8.00 8.29
CA VAL A 6 24.81 6.92 7.53
C VAL A 6 24.18 5.57 7.86
N GLN A 7 23.99 5.28 9.14
CA GLN A 7 23.51 3.97 9.57
C GLN A 7 22.06 3.71 9.17
N MET A 8 21.18 4.71 9.25
CA MET A 8 19.81 4.60 8.80
C MET A 8 19.73 4.45 7.27
N ALA A 9 20.43 5.29 6.52
CA ALA A 9 20.48 5.18 5.06
C ALA A 9 21.04 3.83 4.59
N MET A 10 21.93 3.21 5.37
CA MET A 10 22.46 1.86 5.09
C MET A 10 21.58 0.73 5.66
N GLY A 11 20.37 1.03 6.15
CA GLY A 11 19.40 0.03 6.60
C GLY A 11 19.61 -0.49 8.02
N MET A 12 20.41 0.18 8.85
CA MET A 12 20.59 -0.21 10.26
C MET A 12 19.39 0.27 11.11
N MET A 13 18.27 -0.42 11.01
CA MET A 13 17.01 -0.12 11.68
C MET A 13 16.23 -1.39 11.96
N GLY A 14 15.27 -1.30 12.88
CA GLY A 14 14.42 -2.43 13.23
C GLY A 14 13.28 -2.04 14.17
N LEU A 15 12.30 -2.91 14.28
CA LEU A 15 11.21 -2.80 15.23
C LEU A 15 11.56 -3.54 16.53
N PHE A 16 11.30 -2.89 17.67
CA PHE A 16 11.36 -3.51 18.98
C PHE A 16 9.93 -3.64 19.52
N ILE A 17 9.42 -4.89 19.55
CA ILE A 17 8.06 -5.18 19.98
C ILE A 17 8.11 -5.84 21.37
N VAL A 18 7.42 -5.21 22.33
CA VAL A 18 7.23 -5.79 23.67
C VAL A 18 5.85 -6.40 23.74
N HIS A 19 5.78 -7.72 23.87
CA HIS A 19 4.53 -8.43 24.03
C HIS A 19 4.02 -8.29 25.48
N PRO A 20 2.68 -8.18 25.69
CA PRO A 20 2.12 -8.20 27.03
C PRO A 20 2.44 -9.53 27.72
N ARG A 21 2.54 -9.48 29.06
CA ARG A 21 2.79 -10.70 29.87
C ARG A 21 1.60 -11.65 29.82
N ASP A 22 0.40 -11.11 29.75
CA ASP A 22 -0.83 -11.87 29.59
C ASP A 22 -1.06 -12.13 28.10
N PRO A 23 -1.00 -13.39 27.63
CA PRO A 23 -1.21 -13.71 26.23
C PRO A 23 -2.66 -13.47 25.77
N GLU A 24 -3.62 -13.45 26.70
CA GLU A 24 -5.02 -13.16 26.40
C GLU A 24 -5.31 -11.65 26.29
N PHE A 25 -4.32 -10.82 26.53
CA PHE A 25 -4.46 -9.39 26.35
C PHE A 25 -4.42 -9.02 24.86
N MET A 26 -5.58 -8.70 24.29
CA MET A 26 -5.76 -8.35 22.88
C MET A 26 -5.16 -9.40 21.94
N PRO A 27 -5.64 -10.65 21.98
CA PRO A 27 -5.15 -11.70 21.13
C PRO A 27 -5.48 -11.41 19.64
N VAL A 28 -4.62 -11.87 18.76
CA VAL A 28 -4.83 -11.83 17.31
C VAL A 28 -4.31 -13.13 16.70
N ASP A 29 -4.88 -13.52 15.56
CA ASP A 29 -4.47 -14.70 14.84
C ASP A 29 -3.26 -14.40 13.93
N ARG A 30 -3.18 -13.16 13.42
CA ARG A 30 -2.11 -12.67 12.54
C ARG A 30 -1.60 -11.32 13.04
N ASP A 31 -0.27 -11.18 13.10
CA ASP A 31 0.40 -9.94 13.53
C ASP A 31 1.50 -9.59 12.52
N PHE A 32 1.28 -8.55 11.72
CA PHE A 32 2.20 -8.07 10.70
C PHE A 32 2.88 -6.79 11.16
N ALA A 33 4.10 -6.56 10.70
CA ALA A 33 4.86 -5.37 11.06
C ALA A 33 5.57 -4.76 9.85
N PHE A 34 5.34 -3.48 9.63
CA PHE A 34 6.00 -2.68 8.59
C PHE A 34 6.82 -1.55 9.20
N LEU A 35 8.05 -1.46 8.77
CA LEU A 35 8.92 -0.32 9.02
C LEU A 35 9.05 0.47 7.71
N LEU A 36 8.59 1.72 7.73
CA LEU A 36 8.63 2.61 6.58
C LEU A 36 10.00 3.26 6.52
N ALA A 37 10.66 3.15 5.38
CA ALA A 37 11.95 3.78 5.13
C ALA A 37 11.99 4.42 3.74
N ALA A 38 12.82 5.44 3.59
CA ALA A 38 13.05 6.12 2.33
C ALA A 38 14.55 6.15 2.01
N TYR A 39 14.87 6.06 0.73
CA TYR A 39 16.24 6.05 0.23
C TYR A 39 16.35 6.97 -0.98
N ASP A 40 17.54 7.50 -1.19
CA ASP A 40 17.96 8.10 -2.45
C ASP A 40 19.06 7.23 -3.05
N ILE A 41 18.72 6.48 -4.10
CA ILE A 41 19.62 5.54 -4.78
C ILE A 41 19.60 5.89 -6.27
N ASP A 42 20.76 6.24 -6.83
CA ASP A 42 20.89 6.48 -8.27
C ASP A 42 20.56 5.18 -9.03
N PRO A 43 19.73 5.24 -10.10
CA PRO A 43 19.47 4.11 -10.96
C PRO A 43 20.76 3.44 -11.44
N GLY A 44 20.81 2.11 -11.39
CA GLY A 44 22.01 1.34 -11.76
C GLY A 44 23.10 1.30 -10.69
N THR A 45 22.85 1.83 -9.47
CA THR A 45 23.80 1.79 -8.35
C THR A 45 23.20 1.01 -7.17
N TYR A 46 24.04 0.72 -6.16
CA TYR A 46 23.68 -0.10 -5.00
C TYR A 46 23.83 0.62 -3.67
N ILE A 47 24.32 1.86 -3.68
CA ILE A 47 24.63 2.57 -2.46
C ILE A 47 23.76 3.83 -2.38
N PRO A 48 22.99 4.01 -1.30
CA PRO A 48 22.19 5.21 -1.11
C PRO A 48 23.09 6.44 -0.85
N ARG A 49 22.62 7.61 -1.25
CA ARG A 49 23.19 8.89 -0.87
C ARG A 49 22.84 9.19 0.59
N VAL A 50 23.78 8.93 1.48
CA VAL A 50 23.56 9.00 2.93
C VAL A 50 23.31 10.41 3.45
N ALA A 51 23.67 11.43 2.69
CA ALA A 51 23.48 12.84 3.06
C ALA A 51 22.11 13.41 2.63
N GLU A 52 21.33 12.64 1.87
CA GLU A 52 19.99 13.08 1.44
C GLU A 52 19.01 13.00 2.61
N MET A 53 18.20 14.06 2.76
CA MET A 53 17.23 14.18 3.85
C MET A 53 15.82 14.55 3.39
N THR A 54 15.64 14.97 2.15
CA THR A 54 14.37 15.50 1.63
C THR A 54 13.94 14.90 0.30
N ASP A 55 14.88 14.69 -0.62
CA ASP A 55 14.62 14.36 -2.00
C ASP A 55 14.86 12.86 -2.29
N PHE A 56 14.16 12.03 -1.54
CA PHE A 56 14.19 10.58 -1.72
C PHE A 56 13.49 10.17 -3.03
N ASN A 57 14.01 9.11 -3.65
CA ASN A 57 13.44 8.53 -4.86
C ASN A 57 12.87 7.12 -4.66
N LEU A 58 13.04 6.54 -3.48
CA LEU A 58 12.62 5.18 -3.15
C LEU A 58 11.96 5.14 -1.78
N TRP A 59 10.66 4.76 -1.73
CA TRP A 59 9.90 4.56 -0.49
C TRP A 59 9.53 3.09 -0.35
N THR A 60 9.69 2.56 0.87
CA THR A 60 9.69 1.11 1.09
C THR A 60 8.86 0.71 2.30
N PHE A 61 8.32 -0.52 2.25
CA PHE A 61 7.90 -1.30 3.42
C PHE A 61 9.00 -2.33 3.73
N ASN A 62 9.55 -2.30 4.94
CA ASN A 62 10.63 -3.21 5.38
C ASN A 62 11.84 -3.21 4.43
N SER A 63 12.21 -2.04 3.90
CA SER A 63 13.30 -1.86 2.91
C SER A 63 13.08 -2.63 1.59
N ARG A 64 11.84 -2.94 1.27
CA ARG A 64 11.43 -3.59 0.02
C ARG A 64 10.38 -2.76 -0.71
N ILE A 65 10.26 -3.00 -1.99
CA ILE A 65 9.21 -2.45 -2.86
C ILE A 65 8.43 -3.59 -3.50
N PHE A 66 7.21 -3.30 -3.98
CA PHE A 66 6.46 -4.29 -4.75
C PHE A 66 7.22 -4.66 -6.06
N PRO A 67 7.32 -5.95 -6.43
CA PRO A 67 6.61 -7.11 -5.87
C PRO A 67 7.33 -7.86 -4.74
N ASP A 68 8.49 -7.40 -4.27
CA ASP A 68 9.32 -8.10 -3.28
C ASP A 68 8.86 -7.93 -1.82
N ILE A 69 7.82 -7.13 -1.59
CA ILE A 69 7.16 -7.04 -0.28
C ILE A 69 6.29 -8.27 -0.11
N ASP A 70 6.57 -9.07 0.93
CA ASP A 70 5.79 -10.25 1.23
C ASP A 70 4.30 -9.88 1.40
N PRO A 71 3.35 -10.63 0.82
CA PRO A 71 1.93 -10.39 1.04
C PRO A 71 1.56 -10.67 2.50
N LEU A 72 0.50 -10.00 2.97
CA LEU A 72 -0.13 -10.36 4.22
C LEU A 72 -1.07 -11.54 3.94
N VAL A 73 -0.93 -12.63 4.69
CA VAL A 73 -1.72 -13.85 4.47
C VAL A 73 -2.52 -14.19 5.73
N ALA A 74 -3.83 -14.37 5.58
CA ALA A 74 -4.70 -14.75 6.67
C ALA A 74 -5.77 -15.75 6.24
N ALA A 75 -6.22 -16.56 7.19
CA ALA A 75 -7.44 -17.34 7.02
C ALA A 75 -8.67 -16.41 7.10
N LYS A 76 -9.74 -16.80 6.40
CA LYS A 76 -11.02 -16.13 6.55
C LYS A 76 -11.53 -16.28 7.97
N GLY A 77 -11.80 -15.14 8.61
CA GLY A 77 -12.23 -15.05 10.01
C GLY A 77 -11.10 -14.75 10.99
N ASP A 78 -9.83 -14.75 10.56
CA ASP A 78 -8.71 -14.35 11.43
C ASP A 78 -8.88 -12.90 11.90
N ARG A 79 -8.55 -12.64 13.15
CA ARG A 79 -8.28 -11.30 13.67
C ARG A 79 -6.86 -10.91 13.30
N VAL A 80 -6.73 -9.87 12.51
CA VAL A 80 -5.46 -9.39 11.95
C VAL A 80 -5.04 -8.10 12.63
N ARG A 81 -3.77 -8.01 13.02
CA ARG A 81 -3.11 -6.78 13.46
C ARG A 81 -2.04 -6.39 12.49
N VAL A 82 -1.99 -5.12 12.14
CA VAL A 82 -0.91 -4.53 11.36
C VAL A 82 -0.26 -3.41 12.18
N ARG A 83 1.05 -3.50 12.36
CA ARG A 83 1.89 -2.53 13.06
C ARG A 83 2.70 -1.76 12.03
N VAL A 84 2.74 -0.45 12.15
CA VAL A 84 3.50 0.39 11.22
C VAL A 84 4.32 1.41 12.01
N GLY A 85 5.62 1.45 11.74
CA GLY A 85 6.54 2.47 12.28
C GLY A 85 7.13 3.30 11.13
N ASN A 86 7.15 4.63 11.29
CA ASN A 86 7.63 5.53 10.26
C ASN A 86 9.01 6.11 10.61
N LEU A 87 10.03 5.72 9.86
CA LEU A 87 11.40 6.25 9.95
C LEU A 87 11.74 7.20 8.80
N THR A 88 10.77 7.61 8.00
CA THR A 88 10.99 8.55 6.90
C THR A 88 10.82 9.99 7.35
N MET A 89 11.15 10.93 6.49
CA MET A 89 11.02 12.37 6.74
C MET A 89 9.68 12.95 6.26
N THR A 90 8.72 12.08 5.92
CA THR A 90 7.37 12.47 5.50
C THR A 90 6.33 11.54 6.14
N ASN A 91 5.08 11.99 6.22
CA ASN A 91 3.99 11.11 6.67
C ASN A 91 3.57 10.13 5.57
N HIS A 92 2.95 9.04 5.97
CA HIS A 92 2.43 8.01 5.07
C HIS A 92 0.98 7.67 5.43
N PRO A 93 0.00 8.12 4.62
CA PRO A 93 -1.37 7.63 4.74
C PRO A 93 -1.41 6.18 4.20
N VAL A 94 -1.49 5.20 5.09
CA VAL A 94 -1.56 3.77 4.72
C VAL A 94 -3.02 3.37 4.57
N HIS A 95 -3.40 2.94 3.37
CA HIS A 95 -4.75 2.57 2.98
C HIS A 95 -4.89 1.07 2.80
N MET A 96 -6.00 0.52 3.27
CA MET A 96 -6.39 -0.87 3.13
C MET A 96 -7.68 -0.98 2.33
N HIS A 97 -7.64 -1.76 1.26
CA HIS A 97 -8.85 -2.09 0.49
C HIS A 97 -9.67 -3.18 1.18
N GLY A 98 -10.97 -3.17 0.96
CA GLY A 98 -11.90 -4.24 1.37
C GLY A 98 -12.27 -4.28 2.85
N TYR A 99 -11.60 -3.53 3.69
CA TYR A 99 -11.78 -3.55 5.14
C TYR A 99 -11.77 -2.15 5.74
N ASP A 100 -12.68 -1.89 6.64
CA ASP A 100 -12.50 -0.91 7.69
C ASP A 100 -11.79 -1.57 8.88
N PHE A 101 -10.93 -0.82 9.54
CA PHE A 101 -10.16 -1.29 10.67
C PHE A 101 -10.25 -0.34 11.86
N GLU A 102 -10.01 -0.85 13.06
CA GLU A 102 -9.93 -0.05 14.27
C GLU A 102 -8.48 0.32 14.58
N VAL A 103 -8.20 1.59 14.87
CA VAL A 103 -6.90 2.00 15.42
C VAL A 103 -6.82 1.57 16.88
N THR A 104 -5.88 0.66 17.17
CA THR A 104 -5.76 0.00 18.48
C THR A 104 -4.52 0.39 19.26
N CYS A 105 -3.51 1.03 18.61
CA CYS A 105 -2.30 1.48 19.28
C CYS A 105 -1.73 2.73 18.62
N THR A 106 -1.23 3.65 19.43
CA THR A 106 -0.47 4.83 19.01
C THR A 106 0.82 4.93 19.81
N ASP A 107 1.96 5.03 19.11
CA ASP A 107 3.30 5.21 19.68
C ASP A 107 3.63 4.23 20.83
N GLY A 108 3.23 2.97 20.66
CA GLY A 108 3.43 1.90 21.64
C GLY A 108 2.40 1.84 22.77
N GLY A 109 1.47 2.80 22.81
CA GLY A 109 0.37 2.82 23.80
C GLY A 109 -0.93 2.27 23.24
N TRP A 110 -1.56 1.34 23.97
CA TRP A 110 -2.84 0.78 23.58
C TRP A 110 -3.97 1.80 23.77
N VAL A 111 -4.79 1.93 22.72
CA VAL A 111 -6.03 2.70 22.76
C VAL A 111 -7.09 1.89 23.49
N ARG A 112 -7.75 2.50 24.50
CA ARG A 112 -8.84 1.85 25.23
C ARG A 112 -9.97 1.49 24.27
N PRO A 113 -10.66 0.36 24.45
CA PRO A 113 -11.73 -0.07 23.53
C PRO A 113 -12.77 1.02 23.22
N GLU A 114 -13.14 1.80 24.23
CA GLU A 114 -14.15 2.87 24.11
C GLU A 114 -13.64 4.10 23.33
N ALA A 115 -12.33 4.19 23.12
CA ALA A 115 -11.66 5.29 22.42
C ALA A 115 -11.09 4.90 21.07
N ARG A 116 -11.30 3.64 20.63
CA ARG A 116 -10.93 3.20 19.29
C ARG A 116 -11.85 3.81 18.25
N TRP A 117 -11.33 4.04 17.09
CA TRP A 117 -12.10 4.63 15.99
C TRP A 117 -11.84 3.88 14.69
N PRO A 118 -12.84 3.81 13.78
CA PRO A 118 -12.70 3.14 12.50
C PRO A 118 -11.99 4.05 11.50
N GLU A 119 -11.13 3.45 10.67
CA GLU A 119 -10.52 4.08 9.51
C GLU A 119 -10.40 3.06 8.36
N VAL A 120 -10.15 3.56 7.16
CA VAL A 120 -9.72 2.79 5.98
C VAL A 120 -8.36 3.28 5.49
N THR A 121 -7.92 4.43 5.99
CA THR A 121 -6.63 5.04 5.71
C THR A 121 -6.11 5.68 6.99
N ILE A 122 -5.03 5.14 7.52
CA ILE A 122 -4.39 5.66 8.73
C ILE A 122 -3.16 6.48 8.37
N ASP A 123 -3.10 7.72 8.87
CA ASP A 123 -1.88 8.51 8.72
C ASP A 123 -0.81 8.07 9.73
N ILE A 124 0.39 7.82 9.22
CA ILE A 124 1.57 7.50 10.03
C ILE A 124 2.50 8.71 9.99
N PRO A 125 2.43 9.62 10.97
CA PRO A 125 3.30 10.80 11.02
C PRO A 125 4.79 10.43 11.11
N VAL A 126 5.65 11.38 10.79
CA VAL A 126 7.11 11.22 10.93
C VAL A 126 7.45 10.83 12.36
N GLY A 127 8.25 9.77 12.52
CA GLY A 127 8.69 9.25 13.83
C GLY A 127 7.60 8.56 14.65
N ALA A 128 6.38 8.42 14.14
CA ALA A 128 5.27 7.80 14.85
C ALA A 128 5.13 6.31 14.56
N MET A 129 4.48 5.61 15.50
CA MET A 129 4.04 4.23 15.34
C MET A 129 2.53 4.13 15.49
N ARG A 130 1.92 3.26 14.71
CA ARG A 130 0.49 2.93 14.77
C ARG A 130 0.30 1.43 14.71
N ALA A 131 -0.78 0.95 15.33
CA ALA A 131 -1.32 -0.37 15.04
C ALA A 131 -2.83 -0.29 14.83
N TYR A 132 -3.32 -1.11 13.92
CA TYR A 132 -4.73 -1.25 13.63
C TYR A 132 -5.10 -2.73 13.49
N GLU A 133 -6.37 -3.02 13.71
CA GLU A 133 -6.89 -4.38 13.68
C GLU A 133 -8.22 -4.46 12.93
N PHE A 134 -8.43 -5.60 12.27
CA PHE A 134 -9.66 -5.93 11.56
C PHE A 134 -9.90 -7.44 11.54
N ASP A 135 -11.13 -7.83 11.23
CA ASP A 135 -11.48 -9.24 11.04
C ASP A 135 -11.46 -9.55 9.53
N ALA A 136 -10.69 -10.55 9.12
CA ALA A 136 -10.48 -10.94 7.73
C ALA A 136 -11.68 -11.74 7.18
N VAL A 137 -12.85 -11.10 7.07
CA VAL A 137 -14.13 -11.76 6.74
C VAL A 137 -14.38 -11.95 5.24
N HIS A 138 -13.66 -11.25 4.38
CA HIS A 138 -13.84 -11.29 2.93
C HIS A 138 -12.66 -11.97 2.25
N GLU A 139 -12.91 -13.08 1.58
CA GLU A 139 -11.91 -13.73 0.73
C GLU A 139 -11.53 -12.84 -0.45
N GLY A 140 -10.30 -12.99 -0.91
CA GLY A 140 -9.81 -12.26 -2.07
C GLY A 140 -8.40 -11.72 -1.87
N ASP A 141 -8.00 -10.85 -2.79
CA ASP A 141 -6.75 -10.11 -2.78
C ASP A 141 -7.06 -8.63 -2.62
N TRP A 142 -6.60 -8.05 -1.53
CA TRP A 142 -6.93 -6.69 -1.11
C TRP A 142 -5.68 -5.84 -1.05
N ALA A 143 -5.65 -4.76 -1.82
CA ALA A 143 -4.49 -3.87 -1.85
C ALA A 143 -4.26 -3.19 -0.48
N LEU A 144 -3.00 -3.12 -0.06
CA LEU A 144 -2.52 -2.31 1.05
C LEU A 144 -1.38 -1.45 0.55
N HIS A 145 -1.51 -0.13 0.66
CA HIS A 145 -0.54 0.77 0.07
C HIS A 145 -0.52 2.15 0.76
N CYS A 146 0.58 2.88 0.58
CA CYS A 146 0.61 4.29 0.88
C CYS A 146 -0.27 5.06 -0.11
N HIS A 147 -1.11 6.00 0.36
CA HIS A 147 -2.02 6.77 -0.51
C HIS A 147 -1.36 7.99 -1.16
N LYS A 148 -0.07 8.23 -0.94
CA LYS A 148 0.72 9.17 -1.72
C LYS A 148 1.19 8.48 -2.99
N SER A 149 0.68 8.89 -4.15
CA SER A 149 0.91 8.23 -5.44
C SER A 149 2.40 8.05 -5.77
N HIS A 150 3.23 9.05 -5.51
CA HIS A 150 4.67 9.00 -5.77
C HIS A 150 5.43 8.06 -4.81
N HIS A 151 4.87 7.71 -3.66
CA HIS A 151 5.41 6.68 -2.77
C HIS A 151 5.01 5.27 -3.20
N THR A 152 3.78 5.13 -3.67
CA THR A 152 3.21 3.83 -4.08
C THR A 152 3.77 3.38 -5.42
N MET A 153 3.99 4.32 -6.33
CA MET A 153 4.47 4.05 -7.69
C MET A 153 5.99 4.22 -7.83
N ASN A 154 6.66 4.66 -6.79
CA ASN A 154 8.01 5.25 -6.76
C ASN A 154 8.21 6.34 -7.82
N ALA A 155 8.96 7.37 -7.49
CA ALA A 155 9.12 8.54 -8.37
C ALA A 155 10.01 8.29 -9.60
N MET A 156 10.47 7.05 -9.83
CA MET A 156 11.12 6.58 -11.06
C MET A 156 12.37 7.35 -11.49
N GLY A 157 13.08 7.98 -10.56
CA GLY A 157 14.26 8.76 -10.89
C GLY A 157 13.98 10.00 -11.77
N HIS A 158 12.71 10.41 -11.88
CA HIS A 158 12.39 11.68 -12.53
C HIS A 158 12.70 12.82 -11.57
N GLU A 159 13.72 13.57 -11.86
CA GLU A 159 14.11 14.77 -11.10
C GLU A 159 13.11 15.93 -11.24
N LEU A 160 12.05 15.75 -12.03
CA LEU A 160 11.08 16.79 -12.33
C LEU A 160 9.71 16.50 -11.69
N PRO A 161 9.09 17.50 -11.07
CA PRO A 161 7.77 17.35 -10.48
C PRO A 161 6.73 16.92 -11.50
N THR A 162 5.87 15.98 -11.11
CA THR A 162 4.72 15.57 -11.92
C THR A 162 3.67 16.67 -11.89
N VAL A 163 3.31 17.22 -13.05
CA VAL A 163 2.24 18.21 -13.19
C VAL A 163 0.97 17.51 -13.65
N ILE A 164 0.12 17.12 -12.70
CA ILE A 164 -1.15 16.46 -12.97
C ILE A 164 -2.22 17.52 -13.31
N GLY A 165 -3.00 17.26 -14.37
CA GLY A 165 -4.14 18.12 -14.75
C GLY A 165 -3.81 19.37 -15.58
N ALA A 166 -2.54 19.65 -15.85
CA ALA A 166 -2.13 20.74 -16.75
C ALA A 166 -1.99 20.26 -18.22
N ASP A 167 -2.13 21.17 -19.18
CA ASP A 167 -1.76 20.85 -20.57
C ASP A 167 -0.25 20.66 -20.67
N LYS A 168 0.14 19.41 -20.78
CA LYS A 168 1.54 18.97 -20.69
C LYS A 168 2.29 19.03 -22.01
N ARG A 169 1.61 19.24 -23.15
CA ARG A 169 2.26 19.15 -24.47
C ARG A 169 3.44 20.09 -24.60
N ARG A 170 3.20 21.39 -24.31
CA ARG A 170 4.25 22.40 -24.40
C ARG A 170 5.33 22.19 -23.32
N LEU A 171 4.92 21.84 -22.12
CA LEU A 171 5.84 21.56 -21.03
C LEU A 171 6.72 20.34 -21.37
N THR A 172 6.12 19.26 -21.84
CA THR A 172 6.81 18.03 -22.27
C THR A 172 7.85 18.31 -23.35
N GLU A 173 7.50 19.12 -24.37
CA GLU A 173 8.43 19.49 -25.42
C GLU A 173 9.62 20.32 -24.89
N MET A 174 9.35 21.26 -23.97
CA MET A 174 10.41 22.06 -23.34
C MET A 174 11.35 21.21 -22.50
N VAL A 175 10.79 20.33 -21.66
CA VAL A 175 11.56 19.47 -20.77
C VAL A 175 12.37 18.44 -21.54
N ARG A 176 11.80 17.80 -22.56
CA ARG A 176 12.52 16.83 -23.41
C ARG A 176 13.71 17.41 -24.14
N ARG A 177 13.74 18.72 -24.37
CA ARG A 177 14.92 19.40 -24.94
C ARG A 177 16.09 19.43 -23.94
N GLN A 178 15.81 19.44 -22.65
CA GLN A 178 16.81 19.47 -21.58
C GLN A 178 17.10 18.07 -21.04
N GLN A 179 16.05 17.24 -20.95
CA GLN A 179 16.12 15.84 -20.54
C GLN A 179 15.42 14.95 -21.58
N PRO A 180 16.15 14.40 -22.54
CA PRO A 180 15.56 13.59 -23.62
C PRO A 180 14.76 12.37 -23.15
N GLY A 181 15.08 11.80 -21.98
CA GLY A 181 14.39 10.67 -21.39
C GLY A 181 13.14 11.02 -20.59
N TYR A 182 12.75 12.29 -20.51
CA TYR A 182 11.56 12.69 -19.74
C TYR A 182 10.28 12.11 -20.33
N MET A 183 9.53 11.42 -19.49
CA MET A 183 8.23 10.86 -19.80
C MET A 183 7.17 11.48 -18.89
N PRO A 184 6.17 12.21 -19.43
CA PRO A 184 5.11 12.78 -18.61
C PRO A 184 4.17 11.67 -18.15
N MET A 185 3.90 11.60 -16.85
CA MET A 185 2.89 10.70 -16.31
C MET A 185 1.47 11.17 -16.72
N GLY A 186 0.60 10.24 -17.09
CA GLY A 186 -0.84 10.42 -17.11
C GLY A 186 -1.45 11.05 -18.37
N THR A 187 -0.82 11.03 -19.54
CA THR A 187 -1.45 11.43 -20.82
C THR A 187 -2.03 10.28 -21.63
N ALA A 188 -1.46 9.10 -21.51
CA ALA A 188 -1.92 7.88 -22.19
C ALA A 188 -2.20 6.73 -21.20
N GLY A 189 -2.06 7.00 -19.90
CA GLY A 189 -2.09 5.97 -18.86
C GLY A 189 -0.74 5.27 -18.67
N MET A 190 -0.53 4.76 -17.47
CA MET A 190 0.68 4.02 -17.13
C MET A 190 0.65 2.60 -17.71
N ALA A 191 -0.54 2.04 -17.92
CA ALA A 191 -0.75 0.69 -18.42
C ALA A 191 -0.10 0.48 -19.81
N ASP A 192 -0.22 1.46 -20.72
CA ASP A 192 0.40 1.40 -22.04
C ASP A 192 1.95 1.26 -21.97
N MET A 193 2.54 1.73 -20.89
CA MET A 193 3.99 1.65 -20.69
C MET A 193 4.43 0.32 -20.08
N GLY A 194 3.56 -0.35 -19.33
CA GLY A 194 3.82 -1.68 -18.77
C GLY A 194 3.92 -2.77 -19.84
N GLU A 195 3.30 -2.56 -20.99
CA GLU A 195 3.38 -3.46 -22.14
C GLU A 195 4.65 -3.25 -22.99
N MET A 196 5.35 -2.14 -22.79
CA MET A 196 6.60 -1.87 -23.48
C MET A 196 7.76 -2.59 -22.80
N SER A 197 8.33 -3.58 -23.48
CA SER A 197 9.58 -4.20 -23.05
C SER A 197 10.73 -3.20 -23.26
N MET A 198 11.22 -2.61 -22.16
CA MET A 198 12.39 -1.74 -22.16
C MET A 198 13.55 -2.41 -21.43
N GLU A 199 14.74 -2.38 -22.01
CA GLU A 199 15.95 -2.67 -21.26
C GLU A 199 16.17 -1.56 -20.22
N ILE A 200 16.15 -1.94 -18.95
CA ILE A 200 16.44 -1.04 -17.84
C ILE A 200 17.81 -1.41 -17.25
N PRO A 201 18.57 -0.46 -16.73
CA PRO A 201 19.81 -0.76 -16.02
C PRO A 201 19.59 -1.73 -14.86
N GLU A 202 20.61 -2.50 -14.52
CA GLU A 202 20.59 -3.33 -13.32
C GLU A 202 20.32 -2.45 -12.09
N ASN A 203 19.66 -3.01 -11.09
CA ASN A 203 19.25 -2.32 -9.86
C ASN A 203 18.47 -1.00 -10.11
N THR A 204 17.60 -1.02 -11.10
CA THR A 204 16.71 0.08 -11.45
C THR A 204 15.27 -0.38 -11.29
N ILE A 205 14.41 0.50 -10.75
CA ILE A 205 13.00 0.21 -10.56
C ILE A 205 12.23 0.54 -11.84
N PRO A 206 11.59 -0.43 -12.51
CA PRO A 206 10.70 -0.14 -13.63
C PRO A 206 9.40 0.51 -13.16
N MET A 207 8.72 1.22 -14.06
CA MET A 207 7.41 1.83 -13.76
C MET A 207 6.35 0.79 -13.40
N MET A 208 6.45 -0.39 -14.02
CA MET A 208 5.57 -1.52 -13.77
C MET A 208 6.44 -2.62 -13.18
N THR A 209 6.23 -2.99 -11.94
CA THR A 209 7.11 -3.91 -11.23
C THR A 209 6.54 -5.28 -11.01
N GLY A 210 5.24 -5.48 -11.21
CA GLY A 210 4.61 -6.78 -11.00
C GLY A 210 3.42 -7.02 -11.91
N TRP A 211 3.00 -8.28 -11.95
CA TRP A 211 1.81 -8.72 -12.65
C TRP A 211 0.74 -9.11 -11.66
N GLY A 212 -0.46 -8.59 -11.87
CA GLY A 212 -1.65 -9.01 -11.15
C GLY A 212 -2.47 -10.00 -11.97
N PRO A 213 -3.62 -10.46 -11.46
CA PRO A 213 -4.49 -11.41 -12.15
C PRO A 213 -5.11 -10.85 -13.44
N HIS A 214 -5.07 -9.53 -13.63
CA HIS A 214 -5.69 -8.84 -14.77
C HIS A 214 -4.67 -8.06 -15.63
N GLY A 215 -3.38 -8.27 -15.42
CA GLY A 215 -2.32 -7.61 -16.18
C GLY A 215 -1.29 -6.92 -15.29
N PRO A 216 -0.46 -6.04 -15.87
CA PRO A 216 0.59 -5.35 -15.15
C PRO A 216 0.02 -4.38 -14.11
N LEU A 217 0.69 -4.28 -12.95
CA LEU A 217 0.35 -3.36 -11.87
C LEU A 217 1.29 -2.15 -11.89
N GLU A 218 0.69 -0.95 -11.83
CA GLU A 218 1.42 0.33 -11.82
C GLU A 218 2.01 0.68 -10.43
N MET A 219 2.20 -0.32 -9.58
CA MET A 219 2.53 -0.16 -8.17
C MET A 219 3.94 -0.70 -7.90
N GLY A 220 4.96 0.13 -8.08
CA GLY A 220 6.36 -0.25 -7.93
C GLY A 220 7.02 0.21 -6.63
N GLY A 221 6.26 0.56 -5.63
CA GLY A 221 6.78 1.10 -4.37
C GLY A 221 6.12 0.53 -3.13
N MET A 222 5.57 1.41 -2.30
CA MET A 222 4.91 1.08 -1.04
C MET A 222 3.51 0.48 -1.30
N PHE A 223 3.50 -0.71 -1.86
CA PHE A 223 2.30 -1.48 -2.18
C PHE A 223 2.52 -2.95 -1.85
N THR A 224 1.52 -3.59 -1.29
CA THR A 224 1.44 -5.06 -1.12
C THR A 224 -0.02 -5.50 -1.12
N VAL A 225 -0.24 -6.79 -0.95
CA VAL A 225 -1.57 -7.40 -1.03
C VAL A 225 -1.86 -8.18 0.23
N MET A 226 -3.04 -7.96 0.82
CA MET A 226 -3.62 -8.84 1.83
C MET A 226 -4.38 -9.96 1.12
N LYS A 227 -3.97 -11.19 1.33
CA LYS A 227 -4.54 -12.39 0.73
C LYS A 227 -5.32 -13.18 1.77
N VAL A 228 -6.64 -13.22 1.63
CA VAL A 228 -7.54 -13.92 2.55
C VAL A 228 -8.13 -15.14 1.87
N ARG A 229 -7.93 -16.31 2.45
CA ARG A 229 -8.40 -17.60 1.91
C ARG A 229 -9.06 -18.45 2.99
N GLU A 230 -9.96 -19.32 2.59
CA GLU A 230 -10.39 -20.43 3.46
C GLU A 230 -9.28 -21.47 3.57
N GLY A 231 -9.19 -22.13 4.72
CA GLY A 231 -8.32 -23.29 4.91
C GLY A 231 -6.83 -23.00 5.10
N ILE A 232 -6.42 -21.74 5.30
CA ILE A 232 -5.04 -21.42 5.72
C ILE A 232 -4.87 -21.84 7.18
N GLU A 233 -3.83 -22.62 7.46
CA GLU A 233 -3.53 -23.06 8.82
C GLU A 233 -2.94 -21.97 9.70
N ALA A 234 -3.16 -22.06 11.00
CA ALA A 234 -2.56 -21.14 11.95
C ALA A 234 -1.01 -21.18 11.86
N GLY A 235 -0.39 -20.00 11.69
CA GLY A 235 1.06 -19.87 11.53
C GLY A 235 1.59 -20.12 10.11
N ASP A 236 0.75 -20.46 9.15
CA ASP A 236 1.12 -20.45 7.74
C ASP A 236 1.00 -19.03 7.16
N TYR A 237 2.12 -18.49 6.70
CA TYR A 237 2.26 -17.18 6.05
C TYR A 237 2.73 -17.30 4.60
N SER A 238 2.74 -18.51 4.03
CA SER A 238 3.14 -18.74 2.64
C SER A 238 2.15 -18.07 1.68
N ASP A 239 2.66 -17.53 0.57
CA ASP A 239 1.82 -16.91 -0.45
C ASP A 239 0.93 -17.95 -1.14
N PRO A 240 -0.41 -17.85 -1.03
CA PRO A 240 -1.34 -18.80 -1.65
C PRO A 240 -1.53 -18.55 -3.16
N GLY A 241 -0.81 -17.61 -3.76
CA GLY A 241 -1.05 -17.16 -5.14
C GLY A 241 -2.21 -16.16 -5.26
N TRP A 242 -2.54 -15.79 -6.51
CA TRP A 242 -3.66 -14.89 -6.79
C TRP A 242 -5.01 -15.59 -6.58
N TYR A 243 -6.01 -14.81 -6.14
CA TYR A 243 -7.35 -15.30 -5.90
C TYR A 243 -8.06 -15.66 -7.22
N GLU A 244 -8.56 -16.88 -7.27
CA GLU A 244 -9.38 -17.33 -8.38
C GLU A 244 -10.85 -17.00 -8.08
N ASN A 245 -11.39 -16.02 -8.79
CA ASN A 245 -12.79 -15.63 -8.62
C ASN A 245 -13.73 -16.79 -9.04
N PRO A 246 -14.82 -17.03 -8.29
CA PRO A 246 -15.80 -18.02 -8.67
C PRO A 246 -16.35 -17.78 -10.09
N PRO A 247 -16.69 -18.82 -10.84
CA PRO A 247 -17.23 -18.69 -12.20
C PRO A 247 -18.42 -17.74 -12.24
N GLY A 248 -18.41 -16.79 -13.17
CA GLY A 248 -19.48 -15.81 -13.37
C GLY A 248 -19.43 -14.58 -12.46
N THR A 249 -18.40 -14.45 -11.59
CA THR A 249 -18.22 -13.27 -10.72
C THR A 249 -17.16 -12.30 -11.24
N GLN A 250 -16.38 -12.66 -12.25
CA GLN A 250 -15.44 -11.75 -12.89
C GLN A 250 -16.15 -10.78 -13.82
N ALA A 251 -15.66 -9.54 -13.85
CA ALA A 251 -16.06 -8.58 -14.87
C ALA A 251 -15.62 -9.06 -16.26
N TYR A 252 -16.43 -8.77 -17.25
CA TYR A 252 -16.17 -9.08 -18.66
C TYR A 252 -16.58 -7.91 -19.54
N GLU A 253 -16.03 -7.85 -20.75
CA GLU A 253 -16.43 -6.84 -21.72
C GLU A 253 -17.88 -7.08 -22.17
N TRP A 254 -18.72 -6.08 -21.93
CA TRP A 254 -20.11 -6.13 -22.36
C TRP A 254 -20.23 -5.69 -23.82
N THR A 255 -20.65 -6.62 -24.68
CA THR A 255 -20.83 -6.38 -26.12
C THR A 255 -22.29 -6.24 -26.53
N GLY A 256 -23.24 -6.35 -25.59
CA GLY A 256 -24.68 -6.22 -25.85
C GLY A 256 -25.18 -4.78 -25.73
N GLU A 257 -26.49 -4.60 -25.99
CA GLU A 257 -27.16 -3.33 -25.69
C GLU A 257 -27.19 -3.08 -24.17
N LEU A 258 -26.92 -1.84 -23.74
CA LEU A 258 -26.99 -1.49 -22.32
C LEU A 258 -28.46 -1.61 -21.85
N PRO A 259 -28.71 -2.21 -20.68
CA PRO A 259 -30.05 -2.28 -20.12
C PRO A 259 -30.61 -0.87 -19.92
N ASP A 260 -31.89 -0.67 -20.30
CA ASP A 260 -32.59 0.58 -20.06
C ASP A 260 -32.64 0.89 -18.57
N HIS A 261 -32.00 2.00 -18.16
CA HIS A 261 -31.97 2.44 -16.76
C HIS A 261 -33.36 2.80 -16.18
N ALA A 262 -34.37 2.88 -17.03
CA ALA A 262 -35.74 3.24 -16.64
C ALA A 262 -36.50 2.13 -15.87
N SER A 263 -36.00 0.89 -15.85
CA SER A 263 -36.69 -0.23 -15.21
C SER A 263 -36.12 -0.67 -13.87
N ASN A 264 -35.06 -0.06 -13.40
CA ASN A 264 -34.42 -0.47 -12.14
C ASN A 264 -34.99 0.31 -10.94
N THR A 265 -36.29 0.13 -10.67
CA THR A 265 -36.84 0.43 -9.34
C THR A 265 -36.46 -0.70 -8.39
N SER A 266 -35.20 -0.82 -8.07
CA SER A 266 -34.81 -1.60 -6.88
C SER A 266 -35.49 -0.97 -5.67
N PRO A 267 -36.17 -1.74 -4.82
CA PRO A 267 -36.72 -1.21 -3.59
C PRO A 267 -35.57 -0.58 -2.81
N LYS A 268 -35.68 0.71 -2.52
CA LYS A 268 -34.79 1.40 -1.60
C LYS A 268 -34.88 0.64 -0.28
N THR A 269 -33.92 -0.24 -0.02
CA THR A 269 -33.70 -0.73 1.34
C THR A 269 -33.22 0.48 2.13
N LEU A 270 -34.16 1.13 2.79
CA LEU A 270 -33.85 2.16 3.78
C LEU A 270 -32.96 1.48 4.82
N LEU A 271 -31.70 1.87 4.82
CA LEU A 271 -30.82 1.61 5.96
C LEU A 271 -31.51 2.26 7.16
N THR A 272 -32.18 1.45 7.96
CA THR A 272 -32.68 1.89 9.26
C THR A 272 -31.46 2.28 10.08
N PRO A 273 -31.36 3.51 10.61
CA PRO A 273 -30.31 3.87 11.52
C PRO A 273 -30.37 2.88 12.69
N ARG A 274 -29.28 2.23 12.99
CA ARG A 274 -29.15 1.51 14.27
C ARG A 274 -29.20 2.54 15.37
N GLY A 275 -30.41 2.94 15.74
CA GLY A 275 -30.69 3.78 16.86
C GLY A 275 -30.80 2.95 18.11
N GLY A 276 -30.23 3.45 19.20
CA GLY A 276 -30.43 2.90 20.50
C GLY A 276 -29.47 3.44 21.52
N VAL A 277 -29.42 4.75 21.67
CA VAL A 277 -29.02 5.33 22.95
C VAL A 277 -30.05 4.90 23.97
N ARG A 278 -29.74 3.93 24.82
CA ARG A 278 -30.50 3.69 26.07
C ARG A 278 -30.09 4.79 27.05
N GLN A 279 -31.01 5.68 27.32
CA GLN A 279 -30.99 6.46 28.53
C GLN A 279 -31.29 5.52 29.72
N GLY A 280 -30.49 5.63 30.78
CA GLY A 280 -30.61 4.93 32.05
C GLY A 280 -29.38 5.20 32.87
#